data_af1be1da9c75cc3c214a983787886216
#
_entry.id   af1be1da9c75cc3c214a983787886216
#
_cell.length_a   1.000
_cell.length_b   1.000
_cell.length_c   1.000
_cell.angle_alpha   90.00
_cell.angle_beta   90.00
_cell.angle_gamma   90.00
#
_symmetry.space_group_name_H-M   'P 1'
#
loop_
_entity.id
_entity.type
_entity.pdbx_description
1 polymer ?
#
loop_
_entity_poly.entity_id
_entity_poly.type
_entity_poly.pdbx_seq_one_letter_code
_entity_poly.pdbx_strand_id
1 'polypeptide(L)'
;KNFYRYNMKIPVLLYHSISDDNSRMSLKVNIFENQIKYLKNNGYTSINFDEIDQSAKKQIIITFDDGYKDVLVNALPILKKYDFKATCFFVTNLIGQDNSWDINKKNFSKKETMNFNDINNWISSGMHIGSHSHNHLDLTKISEKNLLNELEFSKKILEDKFNTTNDIFCYPYGKVNQNVYALTKKIYNKAVTTNRSRYDLKKHNSHLIPRIDMGKNFSSLKLYLKLET
;
A
#
# COMPACT_ATOMS: atom_id res chain seq x y z
N LYS A 1 1.71 11.19 37.48
CA LYS A 1 2.55 10.40 36.57
C LYS A 1 2.46 11.04 35.20
N ASN A 2 3.50 11.81 34.78
CA ASN A 2 3.60 12.40 33.46
C ASN A 2 3.78 11.26 32.45
N PHE A 3 2.70 10.87 31.75
CA PHE A 3 2.82 10.08 30.54
C PHE A 3 3.44 11.00 29.46
N TYR A 4 4.72 10.88 29.23
CA TYR A 4 5.36 11.38 28.03
C TYR A 4 4.69 10.68 26.84
N ARG A 5 3.67 11.30 26.26
CA ARG A 5 3.09 10.89 24.97
C ARG A 5 4.19 11.14 23.92
N TYR A 6 4.95 10.10 23.62
CA TYR A 6 5.90 10.14 22.51
C TYR A 6 5.15 10.61 21.24
N ASN A 7 5.76 11.54 20.54
CA ASN A 7 5.26 11.98 19.22
C ASN A 7 5.50 10.85 18.24
N MET A 8 4.57 9.88 18.19
CA MET A 8 4.74 8.67 17.39
C MET A 8 4.53 9.00 15.92
N LYS A 9 5.59 8.81 15.14
CA LYS A 9 5.58 8.91 13.69
C LYS A 9 5.84 7.53 13.11
N ILE A 10 4.83 6.93 12.49
CA ILE A 10 4.90 5.59 11.93
C ILE A 10 5.38 5.68 10.48
N PRO A 11 6.48 5.02 10.10
CA PRO A 11 6.84 4.85 8.70
C PRO A 11 5.79 3.98 7.99
N VAL A 12 5.21 4.48 6.90
CA VAL A 12 4.35 3.72 6.01
C VAL A 12 5.11 3.57 4.69
N LEU A 13 5.59 2.36 4.39
CA LEU A 13 6.40 2.09 3.20
C LEU A 13 5.53 1.82 2.00
N LEU A 14 5.83 2.46 0.88
CA LEU A 14 5.18 2.27 -0.41
C LEU A 14 6.08 1.49 -1.35
N TYR A 15 5.61 0.33 -1.76
CA TYR A 15 6.16 -0.51 -2.83
C TYR A 15 5.12 -0.69 -3.93
N HIS A 16 5.55 -1.21 -5.08
CA HIS A 16 4.65 -1.67 -6.14
C HIS A 16 5.03 -3.11 -6.51
N SER A 17 5.93 -3.31 -7.42
CA SER A 17 6.39 -4.61 -7.91
C SER A 17 7.70 -5.03 -7.24
N ILE A 18 7.83 -6.31 -6.90
CA ILE A 18 9.08 -6.90 -6.41
C ILE A 18 9.57 -7.90 -7.46
N SER A 19 10.49 -7.45 -8.32
CA SER A 19 10.93 -8.22 -9.48
C SER A 19 12.30 -7.76 -9.95
N ASP A 20 13.07 -8.67 -10.52
CA ASP A 20 14.40 -8.38 -11.07
C ASP A 20 14.36 -7.80 -12.50
N ASP A 21 13.16 -7.52 -13.02
CA ASP A 21 13.01 -6.86 -14.31
C ASP A 21 13.47 -5.36 -14.27
N ASN A 22 13.50 -4.74 -15.46
CA ASN A 22 13.93 -3.35 -15.60
C ASN A 22 12.79 -2.31 -15.49
N SER A 23 11.59 -2.71 -15.07
CA SER A 23 10.49 -1.79 -14.90
C SER A 23 10.80 -0.70 -13.87
N ARG A 24 10.31 0.51 -14.12
CA ARG A 24 10.44 1.63 -13.18
C ARG A 24 9.76 1.34 -11.83
N MET A 25 8.70 0.54 -11.85
CA MET A 25 7.91 0.20 -10.66
C MET A 25 8.48 -0.98 -9.87
N SER A 26 9.53 -1.64 -10.39
CA SER A 26 10.12 -2.82 -9.77
C SER A 26 11.25 -2.48 -8.83
N LEU A 27 11.19 -3.04 -7.63
CA LEU A 27 12.34 -3.16 -6.74
C LEU A 27 12.88 -4.58 -6.82
N LYS A 28 14.21 -4.72 -6.93
CA LYS A 28 14.87 -6.04 -7.00
C LYS A 28 14.59 -6.88 -5.76
N VAL A 29 14.38 -8.18 -5.96
CA VAL A 29 14.03 -9.13 -4.89
C VAL A 29 15.06 -9.11 -3.75
N ASN A 30 16.35 -9.16 -4.07
CA ASN A 30 17.42 -9.12 -3.08
C ASN A 30 17.48 -7.80 -2.30
N ILE A 31 17.11 -6.68 -2.94
CA ILE A 31 17.08 -5.38 -2.25
C ILE A 31 15.89 -5.35 -1.29
N PHE A 32 14.73 -5.84 -1.70
CA PHE A 32 13.57 -5.96 -0.83
C PHE A 32 13.88 -6.84 0.39
N GLU A 33 14.45 -8.03 0.18
CA GLU A 33 14.82 -8.92 1.29
C GLU A 33 15.79 -8.24 2.26
N ASN A 34 16.81 -7.55 1.76
CA ASN A 34 17.76 -6.81 2.60
C ASN A 34 17.08 -5.70 3.42
N GLN A 35 16.05 -5.02 2.87
CA GLN A 35 15.29 -4.03 3.60
C GLN A 35 14.45 -4.66 4.71
N ILE A 36 13.75 -5.76 4.43
CA ILE A 36 12.94 -6.48 5.44
C ILE A 36 13.85 -7.05 6.54
N LYS A 37 14.97 -7.67 6.18
CA LYS A 37 15.99 -8.13 7.14
C LYS A 37 16.53 -7.01 8.03
N TYR A 38 16.81 -5.85 7.44
CA TYR A 38 17.22 -4.66 8.18
C TYR A 38 16.18 -4.25 9.22
N LEU A 39 14.90 -4.16 8.82
CA LEU A 39 13.81 -3.82 9.73
C LEU A 39 13.73 -4.82 10.90
N LYS A 40 13.78 -6.13 10.62
CA LYS A 40 13.76 -7.17 11.66
C LYS A 40 14.93 -7.02 12.63
N ASN A 41 16.14 -6.88 12.11
CA ASN A 41 17.35 -6.77 12.92
C ASN A 41 17.38 -5.49 13.77
N ASN A 42 16.67 -4.45 13.38
CA ASN A 42 16.53 -3.22 14.13
C ASN A 42 15.29 -3.17 15.04
N GLY A 43 14.60 -4.29 15.21
CA GLY A 43 13.48 -4.44 16.14
C GLY A 43 12.19 -3.77 15.69
N TYR A 44 12.00 -3.54 14.38
CA TYR A 44 10.72 -3.10 13.85
C TYR A 44 9.71 -4.25 13.83
N THR A 45 8.46 -3.93 14.16
CA THR A 45 7.31 -4.83 14.05
C THR A 45 6.34 -4.26 13.02
N SER A 46 5.98 -5.07 12.02
CA SER A 46 4.96 -4.65 11.07
C SER A 46 3.58 -4.75 11.68
N ILE A 47 2.78 -3.74 11.40
CA ILE A 47 1.38 -3.66 11.82
C ILE A 47 0.49 -3.29 10.64
N ASN A 48 -0.79 -3.54 10.78
CA ASN A 48 -1.84 -3.02 9.91
C ASN A 48 -2.30 -1.63 10.39
N PHE A 49 -3.04 -0.91 9.56
CA PHE A 49 -3.57 0.43 9.86
C PHE A 49 -4.52 0.47 11.06
N ASP A 50 -5.13 -0.66 11.43
CA ASP A 50 -6.05 -0.78 12.57
C ASP A 50 -5.36 -1.30 13.84
N GLU A 51 -4.10 -1.74 13.73
CA GLU A 51 -3.30 -2.31 14.82
C GLU A 51 -2.33 -1.27 15.44
N ILE A 52 -2.50 0.02 15.16
CA ILE A 52 -1.60 1.07 15.65
C ILE A 52 -1.71 1.17 17.18
N ASP A 53 -0.63 0.79 17.87
CA ASP A 53 -0.50 0.93 19.32
C ASP A 53 0.40 2.13 19.67
N GLN A 54 -0.18 3.17 20.27
CA GLN A 54 0.56 4.39 20.65
C GLN A 54 1.59 4.18 21.78
N SER A 55 1.58 3.04 22.44
CA SER A 55 2.55 2.67 23.47
C SER A 55 3.76 1.90 22.92
N ALA A 56 3.59 1.23 21.79
CA ALA A 56 4.63 0.40 21.18
C ALA A 56 5.64 1.24 20.39
N LYS A 57 6.90 0.84 20.45
CA LYS A 57 8.00 1.47 19.71
C LYS A 57 8.27 0.71 18.41
N LYS A 58 8.84 1.43 17.41
CA LYS A 58 9.32 0.85 16.15
C LYS A 58 8.27 0.04 15.37
N GLN A 59 7.04 0.55 15.33
CA GLN A 59 6.01 0.06 14.43
C GLN A 59 6.27 0.57 13.00
N ILE A 60 5.92 -0.26 12.02
CA ILE A 60 6.02 0.07 10.59
C ILE A 60 4.84 -0.53 9.84
N ILE A 61 4.36 0.17 8.81
CA ILE A 61 3.34 -0.34 7.90
C ILE A 61 3.99 -0.55 6.54
N ILE A 62 3.79 -1.73 5.95
CA ILE A 62 4.29 -2.09 4.63
C ILE A 62 3.11 -2.14 3.68
N THR A 63 3.21 -1.41 2.55
CA THR A 63 2.13 -1.35 1.55
C THR A 63 2.65 -1.63 0.16
N PHE A 64 1.84 -2.33 -0.64
CA PHE A 64 2.04 -2.57 -2.07
C PHE A 64 0.85 -2.02 -2.83
N ASP A 65 1.10 -1.25 -3.88
CA ASP A 65 0.05 -0.75 -4.78
C ASP A 65 -0.10 -1.67 -6.00
N ASP A 66 -1.19 -1.52 -6.75
CA ASP A 66 -1.48 -2.15 -8.03
C ASP A 66 -1.83 -3.64 -8.00
N GLY A 67 -1.59 -4.37 -6.91
CA GLY A 67 -1.94 -5.79 -6.81
C GLY A 67 -1.14 -6.72 -7.73
N TYR A 68 0.13 -6.39 -8.04
CA TYR A 68 0.96 -7.21 -8.94
C TYR A 68 1.20 -8.62 -8.42
N LYS A 69 1.16 -9.60 -9.31
CA LYS A 69 1.37 -11.02 -8.99
C LYS A 69 2.78 -11.32 -8.46
N ASP A 70 3.77 -10.56 -8.91
CA ASP A 70 5.15 -10.70 -8.41
C ASP A 70 5.30 -10.37 -6.93
N VAL A 71 4.39 -9.58 -6.35
CA VAL A 71 4.32 -9.36 -4.89
C VAL A 71 3.97 -10.65 -4.15
N LEU A 72 3.01 -11.42 -4.66
CA LEU A 72 2.68 -12.74 -4.08
C LEU A 72 3.85 -13.71 -4.22
N VAL A 73 4.46 -13.76 -5.41
CA VAL A 73 5.49 -14.77 -5.71
C VAL A 73 6.81 -14.47 -5.00
N ASN A 74 7.22 -13.21 -4.97
CA ASN A 74 8.55 -12.81 -4.50
C ASN A 74 8.54 -12.15 -3.12
N ALA A 75 7.56 -11.27 -2.82
CA ALA A 75 7.55 -10.57 -1.54
C ALA A 75 6.93 -11.38 -0.41
N LEU A 76 5.84 -12.11 -0.64
CA LEU A 76 5.17 -12.88 0.40
C LEU A 76 6.08 -13.88 1.11
N PRO A 77 6.91 -14.71 0.42
CA PRO A 77 7.83 -15.63 1.09
C PRO A 77 8.83 -14.90 2.00
N ILE A 78 9.32 -13.74 1.58
CA ILE A 78 10.25 -12.91 2.35
C ILE A 78 9.54 -12.34 3.60
N LEU A 79 8.33 -11.80 3.43
CA LEU A 79 7.54 -11.28 4.55
C LEU A 79 7.29 -12.36 5.60
N LYS A 80 6.88 -13.56 5.17
CA LYS A 80 6.68 -14.72 6.06
C LYS A 80 7.97 -15.14 6.77
N LYS A 81 9.09 -15.22 6.06
CA LYS A 81 10.40 -15.59 6.62
C LYS A 81 10.82 -14.69 7.80
N TYR A 82 10.50 -13.40 7.72
CA TYR A 82 10.87 -12.43 8.74
C TYR A 82 9.71 -12.05 9.68
N ASP A 83 8.56 -12.73 9.57
CA ASP A 83 7.37 -12.45 10.37
C ASP A 83 6.91 -11.00 10.24
N PHE A 84 6.70 -10.55 9.00
CA PHE A 84 6.16 -9.25 8.67
C PHE A 84 4.80 -9.36 7.98
N LYS A 85 3.88 -8.47 8.34
CA LYS A 85 2.59 -8.27 7.67
C LYS A 85 2.70 -7.15 6.64
N ALA A 86 1.80 -7.13 5.66
CA ALA A 86 1.68 -6.07 4.68
C ALA A 86 0.24 -5.92 4.19
N THR A 87 -0.07 -4.73 3.65
CA THR A 87 -1.34 -4.44 2.95
C THR A 87 -1.08 -4.31 1.46
N CYS A 88 -1.85 -5.01 0.61
CA CYS A 88 -1.82 -4.84 -0.83
C CYS A 88 -3.09 -4.14 -1.30
N PHE A 89 -2.96 -3.10 -2.14
CA PHE A 89 -4.06 -2.33 -2.70
C PHE A 89 -4.36 -2.80 -4.13
N PHE A 90 -5.62 -3.16 -4.40
CA PHE A 90 -6.04 -3.81 -5.63
C PHE A 90 -6.87 -2.91 -6.53
N VAL A 91 -6.54 -2.91 -7.83
CA VAL A 91 -7.37 -2.34 -8.91
C VAL A 91 -8.42 -3.39 -9.28
N THR A 92 -9.64 -3.24 -8.80
CA THR A 92 -10.59 -4.36 -8.73
C THR A 92 -11.13 -4.85 -10.08
N ASN A 93 -11.23 -4.00 -11.10
CA ASN A 93 -11.62 -4.41 -12.45
C ASN A 93 -10.52 -5.20 -13.18
N LEU A 94 -9.31 -5.12 -12.72
CA LEU A 94 -8.14 -5.73 -13.37
C LEU A 94 -7.54 -6.87 -12.56
N ILE A 95 -8.26 -7.39 -11.56
CA ILE A 95 -7.89 -8.61 -10.83
C ILE A 95 -7.78 -9.79 -11.81
N GLY A 96 -6.63 -10.48 -11.82
CA GLY A 96 -6.34 -11.61 -12.70
C GLY A 96 -6.06 -11.24 -14.15
N GLN A 97 -5.76 -9.98 -14.43
CA GLN A 97 -5.42 -9.45 -15.74
C GLN A 97 -3.98 -8.87 -15.73
N ASP A 98 -3.81 -7.62 -16.14
CA ASP A 98 -2.53 -6.93 -16.19
C ASP A 98 -2.69 -5.42 -15.94
N ASN A 99 -1.56 -4.71 -15.91
CA ASN A 99 -1.49 -3.26 -15.69
C ASN A 99 -1.77 -2.44 -16.95
N SER A 100 -2.79 -2.80 -17.72
CA SER A 100 -3.16 -2.14 -19.00
C SER A 100 -3.51 -0.66 -18.86
N TRP A 101 -3.84 -0.16 -17.65
CA TRP A 101 -4.02 1.28 -17.38
C TRP A 101 -2.77 2.13 -17.68
N ASP A 102 -1.61 1.51 -17.77
CA ASP A 102 -0.33 2.17 -18.07
C ASP A 102 0.18 1.93 -19.49
N ILE A 103 -0.59 1.25 -20.36
CA ILE A 103 -0.14 0.81 -21.70
C ILE A 103 0.42 1.95 -22.56
N ASN A 104 -0.10 3.16 -22.40
CA ASN A 104 0.34 4.33 -23.16
C ASN A 104 1.50 5.11 -22.49
N LYS A 105 2.00 4.63 -21.34
CA LYS A 105 3.13 5.30 -20.68
C LYS A 105 4.45 4.92 -21.35
N LYS A 106 5.34 5.91 -21.46
CA LYS A 106 6.72 5.66 -21.92
C LYS A 106 7.39 4.64 -20.99
N ASN A 107 8.02 3.62 -21.58
CA ASN A 107 8.65 2.51 -20.88
C ASN A 107 7.63 1.63 -20.12
N PHE A 108 6.43 1.47 -20.68
CA PHE A 108 5.46 0.50 -20.17
C PHE A 108 6.10 -0.90 -20.12
N SER A 109 5.90 -1.57 -19.01
CA SER A 109 6.25 -2.98 -18.84
C SER A 109 4.99 -3.71 -18.39
N LYS A 110 4.53 -4.65 -19.19
CA LYS A 110 3.35 -5.46 -18.87
C LYS A 110 3.62 -6.32 -17.64
N LYS A 111 2.71 -6.25 -16.66
CA LYS A 111 2.78 -7.01 -15.41
C LYS A 111 1.41 -7.63 -15.11
N GLU A 112 1.43 -8.91 -14.79
CA GLU A 112 0.22 -9.59 -14.32
C GLU A 112 -0.19 -9.09 -12.93
N THR A 113 -1.50 -9.03 -12.69
CA THR A 113 -2.09 -8.79 -11.38
C THR A 113 -2.52 -10.11 -10.73
N MET A 114 -2.59 -10.14 -9.41
CA MET A 114 -3.12 -11.28 -8.67
C MET A 114 -4.56 -11.58 -9.09
N ASN A 115 -4.89 -12.85 -9.31
CA ASN A 115 -6.27 -13.28 -9.47
C ASN A 115 -6.94 -13.50 -8.10
N PHE A 116 -8.24 -13.86 -8.07
CA PHE A 116 -8.98 -14.06 -6.83
C PHE A 116 -8.38 -15.16 -5.93
N ASN A 117 -7.84 -16.24 -6.51
CA ASN A 117 -7.18 -17.30 -5.74
C ASN A 117 -5.85 -16.82 -5.16
N ASP A 118 -5.09 -16.04 -5.91
CA ASP A 118 -3.86 -15.40 -5.46
C ASP A 118 -4.12 -14.48 -4.27
N ILE A 119 -5.20 -13.68 -4.32
CA ILE A 119 -5.60 -12.79 -3.23
C ILE A 119 -6.06 -13.58 -2.00
N ASN A 120 -6.80 -14.68 -2.18
CA ASN A 120 -7.14 -15.58 -1.07
C ASN A 120 -5.89 -16.16 -0.39
N ASN A 121 -4.87 -16.56 -1.19
CA ASN A 121 -3.59 -17.03 -0.64
C ASN A 121 -2.86 -15.90 0.14
N TRP A 122 -2.90 -14.66 -0.36
CA TRP A 122 -2.36 -13.48 0.33
C TRP A 122 -3.04 -13.29 1.70
N ILE A 123 -4.36 -13.28 1.75
CA ILE A 123 -5.16 -13.09 2.97
C ILE A 123 -4.93 -14.25 3.95
N SER A 124 -4.99 -15.51 3.50
CA SER A 124 -4.79 -16.70 4.34
C SER A 124 -3.37 -16.80 4.91
N SER A 125 -2.42 -16.09 4.31
CA SER A 125 -1.06 -15.93 4.81
C SER A 125 -0.93 -14.81 5.87
N GLY A 126 -2.03 -14.24 6.35
CA GLY A 126 -2.05 -13.19 7.38
C GLY A 126 -1.79 -11.78 6.85
N MET A 127 -1.89 -11.58 5.54
CA MET A 127 -1.72 -10.28 4.90
C MET A 127 -3.08 -9.57 4.72
N HIS A 128 -3.04 -8.24 4.56
CA HIS A 128 -4.23 -7.40 4.44
C HIS A 128 -4.43 -6.91 3.00
N ILE A 129 -5.67 -6.54 2.70
CA ILE A 129 -6.06 -5.99 1.41
C ILE A 129 -6.65 -4.59 1.56
N GLY A 130 -6.53 -3.78 0.52
CA GLY A 130 -7.15 -2.47 0.41
C GLY A 130 -7.57 -2.17 -1.03
N SER A 131 -8.37 -1.13 -1.21
CA SER A 131 -8.85 -0.70 -2.52
C SER A 131 -7.87 0.28 -3.18
N HIS A 132 -7.65 0.10 -4.51
CA HIS A 132 -6.94 1.03 -5.37
C HIS A 132 -7.82 1.54 -6.52
N SER A 133 -9.10 1.82 -6.23
CA SER A 133 -10.18 2.12 -7.16
C SER A 133 -10.59 0.93 -8.05
N HIS A 134 -11.59 1.16 -8.91
CA HIS A 134 -12.09 0.11 -9.79
C HIS A 134 -11.23 -0.01 -11.06
N ASN A 135 -10.89 1.11 -11.72
CA ASN A 135 -10.19 1.13 -13.01
C ASN A 135 -8.85 1.86 -13.01
N HIS A 136 -8.30 2.26 -11.85
CA HIS A 136 -7.05 3.00 -11.72
C HIS A 136 -7.05 4.34 -12.48
N LEU A 137 -8.19 5.05 -12.52
CA LEU A 137 -8.31 6.34 -13.18
C LEU A 137 -7.70 7.48 -12.36
N ASP A 138 -7.34 8.58 -13.02
CA ASP A 138 -7.10 9.85 -12.36
C ASP A 138 -8.44 10.39 -11.83
N LEU A 139 -8.74 10.12 -10.57
CA LEU A 139 -10.03 10.42 -9.94
C LEU A 139 -10.35 11.92 -9.91
N THR A 140 -9.33 12.77 -10.03
CA THR A 140 -9.50 14.24 -10.05
C THR A 140 -10.06 14.77 -11.37
N LYS A 141 -10.13 13.92 -12.40
CA LYS A 141 -10.51 14.29 -13.77
C LYS A 141 -11.80 13.69 -14.26
N ILE A 142 -12.50 12.94 -13.42
CA ILE A 142 -13.76 12.28 -13.78
C ILE A 142 -14.95 12.97 -13.11
N SER A 143 -16.17 12.70 -13.63
CA SER A 143 -17.40 13.23 -13.03
C SER A 143 -17.65 12.63 -11.65
N GLU A 144 -18.41 13.33 -10.81
CA GLU A 144 -18.75 12.85 -9.46
C GLU A 144 -19.44 11.49 -9.48
N LYS A 145 -20.34 11.25 -10.43
CA LYS A 145 -21.02 9.95 -10.62
C LYS A 145 -20.00 8.83 -10.88
N ASN A 146 -19.03 9.06 -11.78
CA ASN A 146 -17.99 8.07 -12.08
C ASN A 146 -17.05 7.89 -10.89
N LEU A 147 -16.73 8.95 -10.18
CA LEU A 147 -15.92 8.90 -8.97
C LEU A 147 -16.59 8.02 -7.89
N LEU A 148 -17.89 8.21 -7.68
CA LEU A 148 -18.66 7.39 -6.73
C LEU A 148 -18.59 5.90 -7.13
N ASN A 149 -18.82 5.59 -8.42
CA ASN A 149 -18.69 4.22 -8.92
C ASN A 149 -17.30 3.62 -8.72
N GLU A 150 -16.22 4.39 -8.97
CA GLU A 150 -14.84 3.95 -8.74
C GLU A 150 -14.60 3.54 -7.28
N LEU A 151 -15.13 4.31 -6.35
CA LEU A 151 -14.97 4.08 -4.91
C LEU A 151 -15.86 2.94 -4.40
N GLU A 152 -17.16 2.96 -4.71
CA GLU A 152 -18.12 1.98 -4.19
C GLU A 152 -17.94 0.59 -4.80
N PHE A 153 -17.76 0.48 -6.13
CA PHE A 153 -17.56 -0.82 -6.78
C PHE A 153 -16.28 -1.49 -6.29
N SER A 154 -15.20 -0.71 -6.14
CA SER A 154 -13.95 -1.30 -5.66
C SER A 154 -14.08 -1.82 -4.22
N LYS A 155 -14.74 -1.09 -3.32
CA LYS A 155 -15.00 -1.54 -1.96
C LYS A 155 -15.87 -2.81 -1.96
N LYS A 156 -17.01 -2.73 -2.64
CA LYS A 156 -17.99 -3.82 -2.70
C LYS A 156 -17.41 -5.12 -3.25
N ILE A 157 -16.64 -5.06 -4.35
CA ILE A 157 -16.02 -6.26 -4.94
C ILE A 157 -15.08 -6.94 -3.94
N LEU A 158 -14.25 -6.18 -3.23
CA LEU A 158 -13.33 -6.77 -2.26
C LEU A 158 -14.08 -7.36 -1.05
N GLU A 159 -15.10 -6.67 -0.54
CA GLU A 159 -15.91 -7.16 0.59
C GLU A 159 -16.71 -8.41 0.23
N ASP A 160 -17.42 -8.41 -0.91
CA ASP A 160 -18.24 -9.53 -1.34
C ASP A 160 -17.40 -10.78 -1.69
N LYS A 161 -16.23 -10.60 -2.33
CA LYS A 161 -15.40 -11.73 -2.78
C LYS A 161 -14.57 -12.36 -1.68
N PHE A 162 -14.16 -11.60 -0.68
CA PHE A 162 -13.23 -12.05 0.35
C PHE A 162 -13.85 -12.10 1.76
N ASN A 163 -15.15 -11.80 1.90
CA ASN A 163 -15.87 -11.80 3.16
C ASN A 163 -15.11 -11.03 4.26
N THR A 164 -14.67 -9.83 3.93
CA THR A 164 -13.87 -8.96 4.81
C THR A 164 -14.36 -7.52 4.70
N THR A 165 -14.15 -6.73 5.74
CA THR A 165 -14.32 -5.29 5.65
C THR A 165 -13.14 -4.66 4.93
N ASN A 166 -13.40 -3.75 3.98
CA ASN A 166 -12.37 -3.01 3.28
C ASN A 166 -12.50 -1.52 3.55
N ASP A 167 -11.85 -1.08 4.60
CA ASP A 167 -11.98 0.28 5.14
C ASP A 167 -10.83 1.21 4.76
N ILE A 168 -9.90 0.73 3.92
CA ILE A 168 -8.75 1.54 3.51
C ILE A 168 -8.63 1.66 2.00
N PHE A 169 -8.38 2.90 1.56
CA PHE A 169 -8.25 3.29 0.16
C PHE A 169 -6.84 3.80 -0.17
N CYS A 170 -6.37 3.51 -1.37
CA CYS A 170 -5.16 4.10 -1.94
C CYS A 170 -5.53 4.94 -3.17
N TYR A 171 -5.20 6.23 -3.15
CA TYR A 171 -5.48 7.13 -4.28
C TYR A 171 -4.60 6.78 -5.47
N PRO A 172 -5.16 6.43 -6.66
CA PRO A 172 -4.39 6.26 -7.87
C PRO A 172 -3.49 7.46 -8.15
N TYR A 173 -2.22 7.21 -8.45
CA TYR A 173 -1.19 8.24 -8.65
C TYR A 173 -0.95 9.18 -7.44
N GLY A 174 -1.55 8.89 -6.28
CA GLY A 174 -1.56 9.77 -5.12
C GLY A 174 -2.35 11.07 -5.32
N LYS A 175 -3.17 11.17 -6.38
CA LYS A 175 -3.90 12.40 -6.74
C LYS A 175 -5.21 12.50 -5.97
N VAL A 176 -5.41 13.65 -5.33
CA VAL A 176 -6.60 13.96 -4.56
C VAL A 176 -6.94 15.45 -4.68
N ASN A 177 -8.20 15.77 -4.93
CA ASN A 177 -8.78 17.10 -4.81
C ASN A 177 -9.91 17.08 -3.76
N GLN A 178 -10.54 18.22 -3.50
CA GLN A 178 -11.56 18.35 -2.47
C GLN A 178 -12.76 17.40 -2.67
N ASN A 179 -13.19 17.19 -3.92
CA ASN A 179 -14.30 16.29 -4.23
C ASN A 179 -13.93 14.82 -3.99
N VAL A 180 -12.76 14.39 -4.49
CA VAL A 180 -12.22 13.03 -4.27
C VAL A 180 -12.07 12.78 -2.77
N TYR A 181 -11.49 13.72 -2.02
CA TYR A 181 -11.35 13.63 -0.57
C TYR A 181 -12.70 13.46 0.13
N ALA A 182 -13.67 14.30 -0.21
CA ALA A 182 -14.99 14.32 0.46
C ALA A 182 -15.74 13.00 0.25
N LEU A 183 -15.74 12.44 -0.97
CA LEU A 183 -16.39 11.16 -1.27
C LEU A 183 -15.64 9.98 -0.67
N THR A 184 -14.31 9.95 -0.76
CA THR A 184 -13.50 8.89 -0.14
C THR A 184 -13.77 8.82 1.37
N LYS A 185 -13.85 9.97 2.04
CA LYS A 185 -14.14 10.03 3.48
C LYS A 185 -15.52 9.50 3.88
N LYS A 186 -16.50 9.52 2.97
CA LYS A 186 -17.83 8.94 3.21
C LYS A 186 -17.85 7.41 3.12
N ILE A 187 -16.91 6.83 2.33
CA ILE A 187 -16.96 5.42 1.95
C ILE A 187 -15.90 4.60 2.69
N TYR A 188 -14.73 5.17 2.95
CA TYR A 188 -13.60 4.51 3.61
C TYR A 188 -13.24 5.21 4.92
N ASN A 189 -12.70 4.47 5.88
CA ASN A 189 -12.25 5.01 7.18
C ASN A 189 -10.87 5.65 7.10
N LYS A 190 -10.03 5.18 6.17
CA LYS A 190 -8.65 5.66 5.97
C LYS A 190 -8.31 5.72 4.49
N ALA A 191 -7.37 6.61 4.13
CA ALA A 191 -6.81 6.60 2.78
C ALA A 191 -5.34 7.05 2.78
N VAL A 192 -4.55 6.42 1.88
CA VAL A 192 -3.11 6.66 1.74
C VAL A 192 -2.79 7.44 0.46
N THR A 193 -1.81 8.32 0.54
CA THR A 193 -1.31 9.12 -0.57
C THR A 193 0.14 8.75 -0.92
N THR A 194 0.73 9.44 -1.90
CA THR A 194 2.16 9.39 -2.22
C THR A 194 2.96 10.53 -1.61
N ASN A 195 2.34 11.36 -0.75
CA ASN A 195 3.04 12.42 -0.04
C ASN A 195 4.13 11.84 0.85
N ARG A 196 5.33 12.40 0.78
CA ARG A 196 6.51 11.86 1.50
C ARG A 196 6.59 12.38 2.91
N SER A 197 6.18 11.57 3.87
CA SER A 197 6.37 11.81 5.30
C SER A 197 6.18 10.50 6.07
N ARG A 198 6.58 10.49 7.36
CA ARG A 198 6.08 9.50 8.31
C ARG A 198 4.68 9.89 8.75
N TYR A 199 3.84 8.92 9.00
CA TYR A 199 2.48 9.16 9.49
C TYR A 199 2.52 9.59 10.96
N ASP A 200 2.27 10.87 11.20
CA ASP A 200 2.09 11.45 12.53
C ASP A 200 0.58 11.52 12.82
N LEU A 201 0.10 10.68 13.75
CA LEU A 201 -1.33 10.56 14.05
C LEU A 201 -1.95 11.85 14.59
N LYS A 202 -1.15 12.77 15.12
CA LYS A 202 -1.64 14.06 15.63
C LYS A 202 -1.74 15.14 14.57
N LYS A 203 -0.94 15.02 13.51
CA LYS A 203 -0.80 16.07 12.48
C LYS A 203 -1.49 15.71 11.17
N HIS A 204 -1.48 14.43 10.80
CA HIS A 204 -1.99 13.99 9.52
C HIS A 204 -3.44 13.52 9.61
N ASN A 205 -4.21 13.89 8.61
CA ASN A 205 -5.55 13.40 8.42
C ASN A 205 -5.52 11.91 8.02
N SER A 206 -6.40 11.10 8.61
CA SER A 206 -6.50 9.66 8.32
C SER A 206 -6.89 9.33 6.86
N HIS A 207 -7.38 10.30 6.10
CA HIS A 207 -7.69 10.15 4.67
C HIS A 207 -6.62 10.78 3.76
N LEU A 208 -5.48 11.22 4.32
CA LEU A 208 -4.32 11.75 3.59
C LEU A 208 -3.02 11.21 4.21
N ILE A 209 -2.99 9.91 4.54
CA ILE A 209 -1.84 9.27 5.18
C ILE A 209 -0.65 9.32 4.23
N PRO A 210 0.47 9.94 4.63
CA PRO A 210 1.67 10.00 3.82
C PRO A 210 2.42 8.67 3.85
N ARG A 211 3.20 8.40 2.81
CA ARG A 211 4.01 7.19 2.68
C ARG A 211 5.44 7.49 2.23
N ILE A 212 6.35 6.58 2.54
CA ILE A 212 7.75 6.62 2.12
C ILE A 212 7.89 5.71 0.89
N ASP A 213 8.03 6.32 -0.28
CA ASP A 213 8.26 5.59 -1.53
C ASP A 213 9.63 4.87 -1.50
N MET A 214 9.61 3.56 -1.69
CA MET A 214 10.76 2.66 -1.66
C MET A 214 11.28 2.29 -3.05
N GLY A 215 11.03 3.13 -4.04
CA GLY A 215 11.36 2.91 -5.46
C GLY A 215 12.78 2.39 -5.77
N LYS A 216 13.03 2.12 -7.04
CA LYS A 216 14.04 1.28 -7.70
C LYS A 216 15.50 1.30 -7.15
N ASN A 217 15.94 2.32 -6.42
CA ASN A 217 17.36 2.47 -6.03
C ASN A 217 17.56 2.57 -4.51
N PHE A 218 16.70 1.95 -3.72
CA PHE A 218 16.81 1.99 -2.27
C PHE A 218 17.69 0.86 -1.71
N SER A 219 18.91 1.20 -1.29
CA SER A 219 19.72 0.33 -0.41
C SER A 219 19.16 0.35 1.02
N SER A 220 19.51 -0.66 1.83
CA SER A 220 19.16 -0.71 3.28
C SER A 220 19.66 0.53 4.04
N LEU A 221 20.79 1.12 3.65
CA LEU A 221 21.31 2.36 4.24
C LEU A 221 20.39 3.56 3.96
N LYS A 222 19.85 3.67 2.73
CA LYS A 222 18.86 4.71 2.40
C LYS A 222 17.53 4.50 3.14
N LEU A 223 17.15 3.26 3.42
CA LEU A 223 16.01 2.96 4.28
C LEU A 223 16.26 3.48 5.70
N TYR A 224 17.43 3.18 6.28
CA TYR A 224 17.83 3.68 7.58
C TYR A 224 17.72 5.22 7.66
N LEU A 225 18.38 5.94 6.76
CA LEU A 225 18.36 7.40 6.72
C LEU A 225 16.94 7.99 6.58
N LYS A 226 16.02 7.29 5.88
CA LYS A 226 14.62 7.72 5.78
C LYS A 226 13.77 7.39 7.01
N LEU A 227 14.14 6.37 7.76
CA LEU A 227 13.40 5.98 8.96
C LEU A 227 13.83 6.81 10.20
N GLU A 228 15.05 7.29 10.22
CA GLU A 228 15.60 8.07 11.36
C GLU A 228 15.40 9.60 11.20
N THR A 229 15.15 10.13 10.00
CA THR A 229 14.82 11.54 9.76
C THR A 229 13.32 11.79 9.75
#